data_30279007988d33fd1d9e28f1b21f94a0
#
_entry.id   30279007988d33fd1d9e28f1b21f94a0
#
_cell.length_a   1.000
_cell.length_b   1.000
_cell.length_c   1.000
_cell.angle_alpha   90.00
_cell.angle_beta   90.00
_cell.angle_gamma   90.00
#
_symmetry.space_group_name_H-M   'P 1'
#
loop_
_entity.id
_entity.type
_entity.pdbx_description
1 polymer ?
#
loop_
_entity_poly.entity_id
_entity_poly.type
_entity_poly.pdbx_seq_one_letter_code
_entity_poly.pdbx_strand_id
1 'polypeptide(L)'
;MISTPNSLDNAPEASNSPTSSSDTATVTENKNVADRQGVRIFVDEQGLAIRGTDPVAYFTEGRPVAGQSEFSYTWNDATWLFASAEHRDQFAENPEQYAPQYGGFCALAVSQGKTATTDPDAWRIVDGKLYLNYSRERQITWEKDIPGNIQKADANWMKGLVTGG
;
A
#
# COMPACT_ATOMS: atom_id res chain seq x y z
N MET A 1 34.53 -10.80 -33.73
CA MET A 1 34.19 -10.55 -33.48
C MET A 1 33.99 -9.99 -32.76
N ILE A 2 33.88 -9.94 -32.72
CA ILE A 2 33.48 -9.57 -32.12
C ILE A 2 32.95 -9.05 -31.35
N SER A 3 33.10 -9.07 -31.24
CA SER A 3 32.49 -8.72 -30.50
C SER A 3 32.08 -8.26 -29.72
N THR A 4 32.34 -8.32 -29.66
CA THR A 4 31.84 -8.03 -28.92
C THR A 4 31.38 -7.54 -28.17
N PRO A 5 31.85 -7.72 -28.34
CA PRO A 5 31.38 -7.43 -27.47
C PRO A 5 31.01 -6.81 -26.77
N ASN A 6 31.04 -6.80 -26.87
CA ASN A 6 30.52 -6.40 -26.19
C ASN A 6 30.02 -5.99 -25.47
N SER A 7 30.27 -6.16 -25.55
CA SER A 7 29.70 -6.01 -24.84
C SER A 7 29.35 -5.68 -24.03
N LEU A 8 29.57 -5.78 -24.20
CA LEU A 8 29.10 -5.72 -23.40
C LEU A 8 28.78 -5.29 -22.58
N ASP A 9 29.06 -5.34 -22.78
CA ASP A 9 28.74 -5.18 -22.01
C ASP A 9 28.35 -4.72 -21.23
N ASN A 10 28.40 -4.69 -21.45
CA ASN A 10 27.95 -4.50 -20.71
C ASN A 10 27.55 -4.18 -19.83
N ALA A 11 27.76 -4.27 -19.94
CA ALA A 11 27.31 -4.26 -19.13
C ALA A 11 27.00 -3.86 -18.29
N PRO A 12 27.10 -3.86 -18.30
CA PRO A 12 26.75 -3.70 -17.37
C PRO A 12 26.39 -3.27 -16.72
N GLU A 13 26.25 -3.27 -16.76
CA GLU A 13 25.71 -3.17 -16.17
C GLU A 13 25.33 -2.82 -15.37
N ALA A 14 25.68 -2.91 -15.66
CA ALA A 14 25.27 -2.92 -14.83
C ALA A 14 25.09 -2.49 -14.06
N SER A 15 25.25 -2.49 -14.25
CA SER A 15 25.03 -2.43 -13.41
C SER A 15 24.75 -1.96 -12.68
N ASN A 16 24.70 -1.96 -12.86
CA ASN A 16 24.31 -1.89 -12.04
C ASN A 16 24.04 -1.57 -11.25
N SER A 17 24.14 -1.67 -11.47
CA SER A 17 23.88 -1.75 -10.61
C SER A 17 23.71 -1.40 -9.85
N PRO A 18 23.85 -1.39 -9.88
CA PRO A 18 23.71 -1.31 -8.94
C PRO A 18 23.55 -0.89 -8.32
N THR A 19 23.57 -0.85 -8.60
CA THR A 19 23.37 -0.77 -7.86
C THR A 19 23.12 -0.37 -7.18
N SER A 20 23.26 -0.40 -7.43
CA SER A 20 22.98 -0.34 -6.62
C SER A 20 22.83 0.01 -5.88
N SER A 21 23.03 0.05 -6.08
CA SER A 21 22.85 0.12 -5.19
C SER A 21 22.73 0.59 -4.49
N SER A 22 22.92 0.71 -4.71
CA SER A 22 22.74 0.88 -3.84
C SER A 22 22.59 1.38 -3.22
N ASP A 23 22.66 1.51 -3.46
CA ASP A 23 22.39 1.72 -2.67
C ASP A 23 22.08 2.00 -1.84
N THR A 24 22.35 1.90 -2.02
CA THR A 24 22.01 1.89 -1.11
C THR A 24 21.79 2.27 -0.25
N ALA A 25 21.98 2.32 -0.32
CA ALA A 25 21.74 2.42 0.64
C ALA A 25 21.38 2.94 1.24
N THR A 26 21.35 3.16 1.08
CA THR A 26 20.98 3.49 1.80
C THR A 26 20.34 3.75 2.26
N VAL A 27 20.33 3.71 2.04
CA VAL A 27 19.61 3.79 2.63
C VAL A 27 19.08 3.94 3.34
N THR A 28 19.12 3.81 3.34
CA THR A 28 18.61 3.80 4.09
C THR A 28 18.11 4.44 4.72
N GLU A 29 18.16 4.68 4.56
CA GLU A 29 17.63 5.16 5.14
C GLU A 29 16.86 5.58 5.17
N ASN A 30 16.75 5.65 4.58
CA ASN A 30 15.90 5.92 4.64
C ASN A 30 15.14 6.01 4.86
N LYS A 31 15.04 5.74 4.65
CA LYS A 31 14.27 5.72 4.90
C LYS A 31 13.62 6.25 5.43
N ASN A 32 13.64 6.47 5.31
CA ASN A 32 12.92 6.96 5.75
C ASN A 32 12.31 7.60 5.64
N VAL A 33 12.47 7.82 4.98
CA VAL A 33 11.87 8.46 4.82
C VAL A 33 10.99 8.46 4.40
N ALA A 34 10.93 8.07 3.85
CA ALA A 34 9.95 8.14 3.56
C ALA A 34 9.08 8.07 4.26
N ASP A 35 9.44 8.00 4.54
CA ASP A 35 8.82 8.01 5.07
C ASP A 35 8.50 8.51 5.43
N ARG A 36 8.97 8.49 5.25
CA ARG A 36 8.58 8.90 5.55
C ARG A 36 7.67 9.35 5.32
N GLN A 37 7.79 9.63 4.70
CA GLN A 37 6.80 10.01 4.51
C GLN A 37 5.75 9.43 4.80
N GLY A 38 5.97 9.04 5.52
CA GLY A 38 4.83 8.72 6.14
C GLY A 38 4.00 7.72 5.56
N VAL A 39 4.55 6.92 4.82
CA VAL A 39 3.71 5.90 4.24
C VAL A 39 3.70 4.71 5.16
N ARG A 40 2.89 4.84 6.20
CA ARG A 40 2.70 3.75 7.13
C ARG A 40 1.61 2.85 6.61
N ILE A 41 1.85 1.56 6.69
CA ILE A 41 0.87 0.56 6.28
C ILE A 41 0.43 -0.23 7.50
N PHE A 42 -0.87 -0.34 7.70
CA PHE A 42 -1.39 -1.24 8.73
C PHE A 42 -1.12 -2.67 8.31
N VAL A 43 -0.42 -3.40 9.15
CA VAL A 43 -0.16 -4.82 8.91
C VAL A 43 -0.62 -5.61 10.13
N ASP A 44 -1.00 -6.86 9.88
CA ASP A 44 -1.39 -7.75 10.97
C ASP A 44 -0.15 -8.36 11.61
N GLU A 45 -0.38 -9.32 12.50
CA GLU A 45 0.72 -9.94 13.26
C GLU A 45 1.70 -10.67 12.37
N GLN A 46 1.30 -11.00 11.16
CA GLN A 46 2.14 -11.69 10.19
C GLN A 46 2.79 -10.74 9.20
N GLY A 47 2.58 -9.44 9.37
CA GLY A 47 3.14 -8.45 8.45
C GLY A 47 2.36 -8.28 7.17
N LEU A 48 1.12 -8.76 7.12
CA LEU A 48 0.32 -8.72 5.91
C LEU A 48 -0.57 -7.47 5.88
N ALA A 49 -0.54 -6.77 4.75
CA ALA A 49 -1.44 -5.65 4.51
C ALA A 49 -2.84 -6.18 4.27
N ILE A 50 -3.84 -5.47 4.74
CA ILE A 50 -5.26 -5.81 4.60
C ILE A 50 -5.54 -7.26 5.05
N ARG A 51 -4.83 -7.72 6.07
CA ARG A 51 -4.97 -9.08 6.60
C ARG A 51 -4.89 -10.15 5.51
N GLY A 52 -4.03 -9.91 4.49
CA GLY A 52 -3.85 -10.87 3.42
C GLY A 52 -4.90 -10.82 2.33
N THR A 53 -5.70 -9.76 2.29
CA THR A 53 -6.72 -9.58 1.26
C THR A 53 -6.13 -8.92 0.04
N ASP A 54 -6.58 -9.35 -1.15
CA ASP A 54 -6.08 -8.84 -2.43
C ASP A 54 -6.63 -7.45 -2.71
N PRO A 55 -5.80 -6.40 -2.71
CA PRO A 55 -6.30 -5.04 -2.93
C PRO A 55 -6.83 -4.81 -4.34
N VAL A 56 -6.29 -5.50 -5.33
CA VAL A 56 -6.72 -5.31 -6.72
C VAL A 56 -8.15 -5.83 -6.92
N ALA A 57 -8.52 -6.88 -6.20
CA ALA A 57 -9.84 -7.49 -6.37
C ALA A 57 -10.98 -6.53 -6.03
N TYR A 58 -10.77 -5.61 -5.09
CA TYR A 58 -11.80 -4.61 -4.80
C TYR A 58 -12.18 -3.83 -6.05
N PHE A 59 -11.19 -3.56 -6.90
CA PHE A 59 -11.43 -2.76 -8.11
C PHE A 59 -11.89 -3.60 -9.29
N THR A 60 -11.38 -4.83 -9.41
CA THR A 60 -11.68 -5.65 -10.58
C THR A 60 -12.87 -6.56 -10.37
N GLU A 61 -13.13 -6.98 -9.13
CA GLU A 61 -14.20 -7.91 -8.84
C GLU A 61 -15.29 -7.31 -7.96
N GLY A 62 -15.03 -6.13 -7.37
CA GLY A 62 -16.02 -5.45 -6.55
C GLY A 62 -16.31 -6.12 -5.23
N ARG A 63 -15.33 -6.84 -4.68
CA ARG A 63 -15.50 -7.51 -3.41
C ARG A 63 -14.15 -7.88 -2.83
N PRO A 64 -14.06 -8.11 -1.52
CA PRO A 64 -12.82 -8.61 -0.94
C PRO A 64 -12.58 -10.06 -1.36
N VAL A 65 -11.34 -10.36 -1.70
CA VAL A 65 -10.92 -11.72 -2.08
C VAL A 65 -9.64 -12.02 -1.35
N ALA A 66 -9.56 -13.16 -0.71
CA ALA A 66 -8.36 -13.56 0.01
C ALA A 66 -7.22 -13.75 -0.97
N GLY A 67 -6.04 -13.21 -0.62
CA GLY A 67 -4.84 -13.47 -1.38
C GLY A 67 -4.22 -14.81 -0.99
N GLN A 68 -3.22 -15.19 -1.76
CA GLN A 68 -2.49 -16.43 -1.52
C GLN A 68 -1.02 -16.10 -1.34
N SER A 69 -0.35 -16.82 -0.45
CA SER A 69 1.03 -16.48 -0.13
C SER A 69 1.98 -16.68 -1.31
N GLU A 70 1.61 -17.52 -2.26
CA GLU A 70 2.45 -17.70 -3.44
C GLU A 70 2.41 -16.50 -4.38
N PHE A 71 1.42 -15.64 -4.25
CA PHE A 71 1.32 -14.41 -5.04
C PHE A 71 1.48 -13.22 -4.11
N SER A 72 2.71 -12.88 -3.77
CA SER A 72 2.99 -11.83 -2.82
C SER A 72 3.88 -10.76 -3.45
N TYR A 73 3.84 -9.58 -2.85
CA TYR A 73 4.68 -8.47 -3.27
C TYR A 73 4.94 -7.60 -2.04
N THR A 74 6.19 -7.17 -1.87
CA THR A 74 6.55 -6.32 -0.75
C THR A 74 6.55 -4.87 -1.21
N TRP A 75 5.81 -4.02 -0.49
CA TRP A 75 5.72 -2.60 -0.82
C TRP A 75 5.53 -1.82 0.48
N ASN A 76 6.35 -0.80 0.67
CA ASN A 76 6.33 0.04 1.89
C ASN A 76 6.42 -0.80 3.16
N ASP A 77 7.36 -1.75 3.14
CA ASP A 77 7.67 -2.63 4.28
C ASP A 77 6.50 -3.50 4.71
N ALA A 78 5.52 -3.69 3.85
CA ALA A 78 4.40 -4.57 4.12
C ALA A 78 4.37 -5.66 3.06
N THR A 79 3.84 -6.81 3.42
CA THR A 79 3.64 -7.90 2.48
C THR A 79 2.20 -7.88 2.02
N TRP A 80 2.01 -7.82 0.71
CA TRP A 80 0.69 -7.79 0.08
C TRP A 80 0.46 -9.11 -0.62
N LEU A 81 -0.72 -9.69 -0.42
CA LEU A 81 -1.07 -10.97 -1.04
C LEU A 81 -2.14 -10.75 -2.09
N PHE A 82 -2.10 -11.58 -3.13
CA PHE A 82 -3.00 -11.45 -4.27
C PHE A 82 -3.61 -12.80 -4.61
N ALA A 83 -4.75 -12.77 -5.24
CA ALA A 83 -5.44 -14.00 -5.63
C ALA A 83 -4.82 -14.63 -6.86
N SER A 84 -4.04 -13.86 -7.62
CA SER A 84 -3.43 -14.35 -8.85
C SER A 84 -2.14 -13.61 -9.12
N ALA A 85 -1.31 -14.20 -10.00
CA ALA A 85 -0.10 -13.52 -10.44
C ALA A 85 -0.44 -12.25 -11.21
N GLU A 86 -1.54 -12.26 -11.94
CA GLU A 86 -1.96 -11.10 -12.72
C GLU A 86 -2.26 -9.90 -11.80
N HIS A 87 -3.01 -10.13 -10.73
CA HIS A 87 -3.30 -9.06 -9.77
C HIS A 87 -2.03 -8.57 -9.09
N ARG A 88 -1.12 -9.49 -8.74
CA ARG A 88 0.15 -9.09 -8.16
C ARG A 88 0.92 -8.17 -9.10
N ASP A 89 0.96 -8.51 -10.39
CA ASP A 89 1.70 -7.72 -11.35
C ASP A 89 1.05 -6.37 -11.60
N GLN A 90 -0.28 -6.31 -11.62
CA GLN A 90 -0.98 -5.04 -11.74
C GLN A 90 -0.66 -4.11 -10.58
N PHE A 91 -0.65 -4.66 -9.37
CA PHE A 91 -0.30 -3.88 -8.19
C PHE A 91 1.14 -3.38 -8.28
N ALA A 92 2.06 -4.26 -8.67
CA ALA A 92 3.47 -3.90 -8.73
C ALA A 92 3.73 -2.75 -9.71
N GLU A 93 2.94 -2.68 -10.79
CA GLU A 93 3.10 -1.61 -11.77
C GLU A 93 2.63 -0.25 -11.25
N ASN A 94 1.65 -0.26 -10.35
CA ASN A 94 1.10 1.00 -9.85
C ASN A 94 0.46 0.78 -8.47
N PRO A 95 1.28 0.58 -7.44
CA PRO A 95 0.75 0.22 -6.13
C PRO A 95 -0.22 1.26 -5.57
N GLU A 96 0.05 2.54 -5.82
CA GLU A 96 -0.76 3.60 -5.22
C GLU A 96 -2.17 3.64 -5.77
N GLN A 97 -2.37 3.08 -6.95
CA GLN A 97 -3.71 3.02 -7.52
C GLN A 97 -4.61 2.04 -6.76
N TYR A 98 -4.03 0.97 -6.24
CA TYR A 98 -4.80 -0.12 -5.63
C TYR A 98 -4.70 -0.17 -4.12
N ALA A 99 -3.64 0.41 -3.55
CA ALA A 99 -3.47 0.37 -2.10
C ALA A 99 -4.55 1.20 -1.41
N PRO A 100 -5.04 0.76 -0.26
CA PRO A 100 -6.06 1.54 0.46
C PRO A 100 -5.49 2.86 0.95
N GLN A 101 -6.35 3.84 1.03
CA GLN A 101 -5.96 5.14 1.56
C GLN A 101 -5.56 5.02 3.03
N TYR A 102 -4.71 5.92 3.46
CA TYR A 102 -4.23 5.97 4.85
C TYR A 102 -3.53 4.68 5.27
N GLY A 103 -2.83 4.05 4.32
CA GLY A 103 -2.11 2.82 4.61
C GLY A 103 -2.99 1.66 5.00
N GLY A 104 -4.30 1.74 4.78
CA GLY A 104 -5.23 0.70 5.20
C GLY A 104 -5.71 0.84 6.62
N PHE A 105 -5.38 1.96 7.29
CA PHE A 105 -5.97 2.26 8.60
C PHE A 105 -7.40 2.76 8.43
N CYS A 106 -8.17 2.69 9.49
CA CYS A 106 -9.58 3.04 9.47
C CYS A 106 -9.79 4.49 9.05
N ALA A 107 -10.53 4.71 7.95
CA ALA A 107 -10.73 6.04 7.41
C ALA A 107 -11.42 6.97 8.40
N LEU A 108 -12.42 6.45 9.13
CA LEU A 108 -13.10 7.26 10.14
C LEU A 108 -12.15 7.68 11.26
N ALA A 109 -11.30 6.75 11.70
CA ALA A 109 -10.35 7.06 12.76
C ALA A 109 -9.38 8.15 12.32
N VAL A 110 -8.86 8.04 11.08
CA VAL A 110 -7.92 9.05 10.59
C VAL A 110 -8.60 10.41 10.48
N SER A 111 -9.88 10.46 10.13
CA SER A 111 -10.61 11.72 10.11
C SER A 111 -10.67 12.35 11.51
N GLN A 112 -10.49 11.56 12.54
CA GLN A 112 -10.50 12.02 13.93
C GLN A 112 -9.08 12.18 14.49
N GLY A 113 -8.05 12.02 13.65
CA GLY A 113 -6.66 12.17 14.07
C GLY A 113 -6.07 10.95 14.73
N LYS A 114 -6.65 9.78 14.50
CA LYS A 114 -6.23 8.53 15.12
C LYS A 114 -5.99 7.46 14.07
N THR A 115 -5.41 6.34 14.49
CA THR A 115 -5.37 5.15 13.65
C THR A 115 -6.14 4.03 14.34
N ALA A 116 -6.67 3.13 13.55
CA ALA A 116 -7.33 1.93 14.04
C ALA A 116 -7.19 0.86 12.98
N THR A 117 -7.26 -0.38 13.40
CA THR A 117 -7.21 -1.51 12.47
C THR A 117 -8.44 -1.50 11.58
N THR A 118 -8.45 -2.35 10.56
CA THR A 118 -9.57 -2.37 9.63
C THR A 118 -10.01 -3.80 9.35
N ASP A 119 -11.26 -3.89 8.92
CA ASP A 119 -11.89 -5.12 8.50
C ASP A 119 -11.95 -5.10 6.96
N PRO A 120 -11.41 -6.09 6.28
CA PRO A 120 -11.46 -6.11 4.81
C PRO A 120 -12.87 -6.04 4.24
N ASP A 121 -13.88 -6.42 5.01
CA ASP A 121 -15.26 -6.35 4.55
C ASP A 121 -15.90 -4.97 4.74
N ALA A 122 -15.23 -4.07 5.44
CA ALA A 122 -15.74 -2.72 5.68
C ALA A 122 -15.05 -1.74 4.71
N TRP A 123 -15.43 -1.80 3.45
CA TRP A 123 -14.73 -1.10 2.39
C TRP A 123 -15.67 -0.28 1.51
N ARG A 124 -15.08 0.71 0.84
CA ARG A 124 -15.79 1.47 -0.18
C ARG A 124 -14.77 2.12 -1.11
N ILE A 125 -15.10 2.15 -2.40
CA ILE A 125 -14.29 2.88 -3.37
C ILE A 125 -15.01 4.20 -3.67
N VAL A 126 -14.27 5.32 -3.52
CA VAL A 126 -14.78 6.65 -3.80
C VAL A 126 -13.77 7.34 -4.71
N ASP A 127 -14.24 7.78 -5.87
CA ASP A 127 -13.37 8.46 -6.84
C ASP A 127 -12.12 7.66 -7.17
N GLY A 128 -12.30 6.35 -7.33
CA GLY A 128 -11.20 5.46 -7.72
C GLY A 128 -10.23 5.11 -6.62
N LYS A 129 -10.55 5.47 -5.38
CA LYS A 129 -9.68 5.20 -4.23
C LYS A 129 -10.38 4.28 -3.25
N LEU A 130 -9.61 3.36 -2.67
CA LEU A 130 -10.12 2.38 -1.74
C LEU A 130 -10.00 2.89 -0.31
N TYR A 131 -11.12 2.83 0.41
CA TYR A 131 -11.18 3.23 1.82
C TYR A 131 -11.63 2.04 2.66
N LEU A 132 -10.94 1.81 3.78
CA LEU A 132 -11.28 0.75 4.71
C LEU A 132 -11.66 1.36 6.06
N ASN A 133 -12.50 0.65 6.81
CA ASN A 133 -12.91 1.09 8.12
C ASN A 133 -12.78 -0.06 9.13
N TYR A 134 -12.87 0.28 10.40
CA TYR A 134 -12.69 -0.67 11.47
C TYR A 134 -13.75 -1.78 11.43
N SER A 135 -14.97 -1.40 11.07
CA SER A 135 -16.11 -2.32 11.05
C SER A 135 -17.16 -1.76 10.10
N ARG A 136 -18.14 -2.59 9.78
CA ARG A 136 -19.27 -2.11 8.98
C ARG A 136 -19.99 -0.96 9.68
N GLU A 137 -20.08 -1.04 10.98
CA GLU A 137 -20.73 0.01 11.75
C GLU A 137 -19.99 1.34 11.60
N ARG A 138 -18.67 1.29 11.69
CA ARG A 138 -17.86 2.50 11.49
C ARG A 138 -17.92 2.97 10.06
N GLN A 139 -18.01 2.06 9.11
CA GLN A 139 -18.18 2.44 7.72
C GLN A 139 -19.48 3.21 7.52
N ILE A 140 -20.56 2.74 8.11
CA ILE A 140 -21.84 3.43 8.00
C ILE A 140 -21.76 4.84 8.57
N THR A 141 -21.11 4.99 9.72
CA THR A 141 -20.88 6.31 10.30
C THR A 141 -20.06 7.19 9.37
N TRP A 142 -19.00 6.62 8.80
CA TRP A 142 -18.13 7.35 7.86
C TRP A 142 -18.91 7.80 6.62
N GLU A 143 -19.82 6.97 6.15
CA GLU A 143 -20.58 7.26 4.94
C GLU A 143 -21.60 8.38 5.12
N LYS A 144 -21.88 8.78 6.35
CA LYS A 144 -22.81 9.88 6.59
C LYS A 144 -22.29 11.21 6.10
N ASP A 145 -20.97 11.34 5.95
CA ASP A 145 -20.38 12.57 5.41
C ASP A 145 -19.04 12.21 4.77
N ILE A 146 -19.12 11.51 3.63
CA ILE A 146 -17.92 11.03 2.95
C ILE A 146 -16.97 12.19 2.59
N PRO A 147 -17.44 13.28 1.94
CA PRO A 147 -16.50 14.35 1.59
C PRO A 147 -15.84 15.00 2.79
N GLY A 148 -16.60 15.24 3.84
CA GLY A 148 -16.06 15.87 5.04
C GLY A 148 -15.07 14.98 5.75
N ASN A 149 -15.37 13.68 5.84
CA ASN A 149 -14.47 12.76 6.49
C ASN A 149 -13.19 12.56 5.69
N ILE A 150 -13.27 12.52 4.36
CA ILE A 150 -12.07 12.41 3.53
C ILE A 150 -11.22 13.66 3.68
N GLN A 151 -11.85 14.84 3.65
CA GLN A 151 -11.10 16.09 3.78
C GLN A 151 -10.31 16.14 5.09
N LYS A 152 -10.96 15.79 6.19
CA LYS A 152 -10.29 15.79 7.49
C LYS A 152 -9.19 14.75 7.56
N ALA A 153 -9.47 13.55 7.05
CA ALA A 153 -8.51 12.48 7.10
C ALA A 153 -7.27 12.80 6.23
N ASP A 154 -7.50 13.36 5.04
CA ASP A 154 -6.39 13.72 4.18
C ASP A 154 -5.48 14.75 4.86
N ALA A 155 -6.08 15.76 5.50
CA ALA A 155 -5.30 16.78 6.18
C ALA A 155 -4.51 16.19 7.35
N ASN A 156 -5.16 15.33 8.15
CA ASN A 156 -4.49 14.70 9.28
C ASN A 156 -3.34 13.80 8.82
N TRP A 157 -3.58 13.04 7.77
CA TRP A 157 -2.59 12.09 7.28
C TRP A 157 -1.36 12.83 6.74
N MET A 158 -1.59 13.88 5.94
CA MET A 158 -0.49 14.63 5.34
C MET A 158 0.36 15.35 6.39
N LYS A 159 -0.27 15.80 7.47
CA LYS A 159 0.46 16.53 8.52
C LYS A 159 1.07 15.59 9.55
N GLY A 160 0.81 14.29 9.47
CA GLY A 160 1.31 13.35 10.45
C GLY A 160 0.63 13.50 11.80
N LEU A 161 -0.60 13.97 11.81
CA LEU A 161 -1.30 14.26 13.06
C LEU A 161 -2.11 13.07 13.57
N VAL A 162 -1.92 11.89 13.02
CA VAL A 162 -2.62 10.70 13.48
C VAL A 162 -1.76 9.98 14.52
N THR A 163 -2.42 9.49 15.56
CA THR A 163 -1.76 8.75 16.61
C THR A 163 -2.23 7.31 16.60
N GLY A 164 -1.41 6.43 17.19
CA GLY A 164 -1.79 5.03 17.33
C GLY A 164 -3.08 4.91 18.12
N GLY A 165 -3.97 4.05 17.64
CA GLY A 165 -5.28 3.96 18.26
C GLY A 165 -5.58 2.66 18.92
#